data_1612bab7f0586d871e926e3da5c0902e
#
_entry.id   1612bab7f0586d871e926e3da5c0902e
#
_cell.length_a   1.000
_cell.length_b   1.000
_cell.length_c   1.000
_cell.angle_alpha   90.00
_cell.angle_beta   90.00
_cell.angle_gamma   90.00
#
_symmetry.space_group_name_H-M   'P 1'
#
loop_
_entity.id
_entity.type
_entity.pdbx_description
1 polymer ?
#
loop_
_entity_poly.entity_id
_entity_poly.type
_entity_poly.pdbx_seq_one_letter_code
_entity_poly.pdbx_strand_id
1 'polypeptide(L)'
;MLFRSCVLSSPKLSRPAGNRACISSPGTTAVAFLHSHGLDPALGTLHSTEDGRWSLALDLMEPFRPVLVEALALDLFSHEILKGEHFEPRNGGVYLNNDGRKKFFLQYERRMERQFLSECVGNRTTLRRQLENQSVMFKAALDDLTRFEPFLMN
;
A
#
# COMPACT_ATOMS: atom_id res chain seq x y z
N MET A 1 -5.40 5.60 19.75
CA MET A 1 -6.43 6.02 18.78
C MET A 1 -5.95 7.07 17.76
N LEU A 2 -4.91 7.84 18.05
CA LEU A 2 -4.33 8.89 17.17
C LEU A 2 -3.52 8.36 15.97
N PHE A 3 -3.05 7.12 16.01
CA PHE A 3 -2.16 6.56 14.98
C PHE A 3 -2.91 6.08 13.72
N ARG A 4 -4.16 5.66 13.85
CA ARG A 4 -5.00 5.30 12.69
C ARG A 4 -5.17 6.48 11.71
N SER A 5 -5.22 7.69 12.21
CA SER A 5 -5.39 8.87 11.35
C SER A 5 -4.09 9.34 10.69
N CYS A 6 -2.92 9.03 11.24
CA CYS A 6 -1.64 9.48 10.68
C CYS A 6 -1.12 8.58 9.55
N VAL A 7 -1.41 7.28 9.59
CA VAL A 7 -1.01 6.32 8.55
C VAL A 7 -2.12 6.13 7.51
N LEU A 8 -3.37 6.35 7.91
CA LEU A 8 -4.56 6.15 7.08
C LEU A 8 -5.16 7.45 6.50
N SER A 9 -4.80 8.62 7.01
CA SER A 9 -5.03 9.84 6.27
C SER A 9 -4.04 9.86 5.12
N SER A 10 -4.39 9.15 4.04
CA SER A 10 -3.82 9.46 2.74
C SER A 10 -3.84 10.98 2.63
N PRO A 11 -2.70 11.65 2.46
CA PRO A 11 -2.74 13.02 1.99
C PRO A 11 -3.66 12.94 0.78
N LYS A 12 -4.66 13.84 0.70
CA LYS A 12 -5.43 14.01 -0.53
C LYS A 12 -4.40 14.01 -1.64
N LEU A 13 -4.31 12.91 -2.37
CA LEU A 13 -3.41 12.78 -3.49
C LEU A 13 -4.00 13.65 -4.59
N SER A 14 -3.90 14.97 -4.37
CA SER A 14 -3.98 15.91 -5.47
C SER A 14 -2.88 15.49 -6.44
N ARG A 15 -3.24 15.26 -7.71
CA ARG A 15 -2.31 15.07 -8.81
C ARG A 15 -1.13 16.01 -8.60
N PRO A 16 0.10 15.52 -8.41
CA PRO A 16 1.24 16.42 -8.43
C PRO A 16 1.37 16.97 -9.84
N ALA A 17 1.02 18.24 -10.01
CA ALA A 17 1.57 19.02 -11.10
C ALA A 17 3.08 19.06 -10.87
N GLY A 18 3.86 18.34 -11.70
CA GLY A 18 5.31 18.41 -11.72
C GLY A 18 6.01 17.31 -10.95
N ASN A 19 6.56 16.39 -11.72
CA ASN A 19 7.68 15.49 -11.46
C ASN A 19 8.44 15.68 -10.14
N ARG A 20 8.15 14.83 -9.17
CA ARG A 20 9.10 14.04 -8.37
C ARG A 20 8.32 13.08 -7.50
N ALA A 21 8.18 11.87 -8.04
CA ALA A 21 7.56 10.76 -7.39
C ALA A 21 8.16 10.51 -6.00
N CYS A 22 7.33 10.61 -4.99
CA CYS A 22 7.57 9.89 -3.75
C CYS A 22 7.26 8.40 -4.05
N ILE A 23 8.27 7.67 -4.56
CA ILE A 23 8.16 6.31 -5.14
C ILE A 23 7.88 5.22 -4.09
N SER A 24 7.45 5.55 -2.89
CA SER A 24 7.57 4.61 -1.78
C SER A 24 6.35 4.49 -0.88
N SER A 25 5.14 4.77 -1.33
CA SER A 25 3.95 4.39 -0.56
C SER A 25 3.30 3.12 -1.13
N PRO A 26 2.66 2.29 -0.31
CA PRO A 26 1.93 1.10 -0.78
C PRO A 26 0.99 1.40 -1.94
N GLY A 27 0.24 2.49 -1.85
CA GLY A 27 -0.67 2.92 -2.90
C GLY A 27 0.02 3.29 -4.21
N THR A 28 1.20 3.91 -4.16
CA THR A 28 1.98 4.24 -5.37
C THR A 28 2.46 2.99 -6.09
N THR A 29 2.86 1.95 -5.35
CA THR A 29 3.26 0.66 -5.91
C THR A 29 2.07 -0.03 -6.61
N ALA A 30 0.90 -0.05 -5.98
CA ALA A 30 -0.32 -0.59 -6.58
C ALA A 30 -0.71 0.15 -7.86
N VAL A 31 -0.66 1.50 -7.84
CA VAL A 31 -0.92 2.33 -9.02
C VAL A 31 0.04 2.00 -10.16
N ALA A 32 1.33 1.83 -9.88
CA ALA A 32 2.32 1.47 -10.89
C ALA A 32 2.02 0.12 -11.53
N PHE A 33 1.66 -0.90 -10.74
CA PHE A 33 1.28 -2.21 -11.28
C PHE A 33 -0.02 -2.15 -12.10
N LEU A 34 -1.04 -1.43 -11.64
CA LEU A 34 -2.28 -1.26 -12.40
C LEU A 34 -2.01 -0.63 -13.77
N HIS A 35 -1.24 0.45 -13.81
CA HIS A 35 -0.87 1.09 -15.08
C HIS A 35 -0.05 0.17 -15.99
N SER A 36 0.90 -0.60 -15.44
CA SER A 36 1.73 -1.53 -16.24
C SER A 36 0.90 -2.62 -16.90
N HIS A 37 -0.23 -2.98 -16.31
CA HIS A 37 -1.17 -3.97 -16.86
C HIS A 37 -2.33 -3.34 -17.66
N GLY A 38 -2.31 -2.03 -17.89
CA GLY A 38 -3.31 -1.31 -18.69
C GLY A 38 -4.65 -1.11 -17.98
N LEU A 39 -4.65 -1.10 -16.65
CA LEU A 39 -5.81 -0.80 -15.82
C LEU A 39 -5.78 0.66 -15.35
N ASP A 40 -6.94 1.30 -15.28
CA ASP A 40 -7.06 2.64 -14.72
C ASP A 40 -7.21 2.56 -13.19
N PRO A 41 -6.22 3.08 -12.41
CA PRO A 41 -6.27 3.02 -10.95
C PRO A 41 -7.43 3.80 -10.32
N ALA A 42 -8.08 4.72 -11.06
CA ALA A 42 -9.18 5.53 -10.56
C ALA A 42 -10.52 4.78 -10.56
N LEU A 43 -10.67 3.75 -11.40
CA LEU A 43 -11.92 3.00 -11.55
C LEU A 43 -12.05 1.92 -10.48
N GLY A 44 -12.52 2.29 -9.28
CA GLY A 44 -12.73 1.36 -8.16
C GLY A 44 -13.93 0.45 -8.33
N THR A 45 -13.91 -0.67 -7.62
CA THR A 45 -15.02 -1.66 -7.55
C THR A 45 -15.73 -1.61 -6.20
N LEU A 46 -15.01 -1.37 -5.11
CA LEU A 46 -15.52 -1.25 -3.75
C LEU A 46 -15.62 0.21 -3.31
N HIS A 47 -14.58 1.00 -3.62
CA HIS A 47 -14.58 2.42 -3.35
C HIS A 47 -15.25 3.19 -4.48
N SER A 48 -16.05 4.21 -4.11
CA SER A 48 -16.64 5.12 -5.08
C SER A 48 -15.56 5.83 -5.89
N THR A 49 -15.84 6.03 -7.17
CA THR A 49 -14.97 6.82 -8.05
C THR A 49 -15.13 8.29 -7.70
N GLU A 50 -14.08 8.90 -7.19
CA GLU A 50 -14.01 10.33 -6.84
C GLU A 50 -12.84 10.98 -7.59
N ASP A 51 -12.99 12.24 -7.96
CA ASP A 51 -11.95 13.00 -8.65
C ASP A 51 -10.63 13.02 -7.86
N GLY A 52 -9.55 12.58 -8.51
CA GLY A 52 -8.22 12.55 -7.94
C GLY A 52 -7.96 11.40 -6.95
N ARG A 53 -8.86 10.44 -6.83
CA ARG A 53 -8.71 9.26 -5.98
C ARG A 53 -8.39 8.02 -6.81
N TRP A 54 -7.41 7.25 -6.39
CA TRP A 54 -7.07 5.96 -7.00
C TRP A 54 -7.85 4.82 -6.34
N SER A 55 -9.15 4.77 -6.62
CA SER A 55 -10.10 3.87 -5.97
C SER A 55 -9.75 2.40 -6.18
N LEU A 56 -9.37 1.99 -7.39
CA LEU A 56 -8.97 0.61 -7.67
C LEU A 56 -7.68 0.21 -6.96
N ALA A 57 -6.71 1.13 -6.88
CA ALA A 57 -5.48 0.85 -6.14
C ALA A 57 -5.76 0.64 -4.64
N LEU A 58 -6.72 1.37 -4.07
CA LEU A 58 -7.17 1.16 -2.70
C LEU A 58 -7.87 -0.20 -2.54
N ASP A 59 -8.75 -0.56 -3.48
CA ASP A 59 -9.46 -1.84 -3.47
C ASP A 59 -8.49 -3.03 -3.47
N LEU A 60 -7.47 -3.00 -4.35
CA LEU A 60 -6.44 -4.04 -4.40
C LEU A 60 -5.53 -4.07 -3.16
N MET A 61 -5.42 -2.95 -2.45
CA MET A 61 -4.63 -2.87 -1.21
C MET A 61 -5.35 -3.43 0.02
N GLU A 62 -6.69 -3.54 0.00
CA GLU A 62 -7.45 -4.00 1.17
C GLU A 62 -6.99 -5.35 1.72
N PRO A 63 -6.76 -6.40 0.92
CA PRO A 63 -6.25 -7.68 1.42
C PRO A 63 -4.85 -7.60 2.04
N PHE A 64 -4.05 -6.61 1.65
CA PHE A 64 -2.69 -6.40 2.16
C PHE A 64 -2.62 -5.52 3.41
N ARG A 65 -3.69 -4.83 3.79
CA ARG A 65 -3.70 -3.89 4.92
C ARG A 65 -3.25 -4.52 6.23
N PRO A 66 -3.72 -5.71 6.64
CA PRO A 66 -3.28 -6.30 7.90
C PRO A 66 -1.76 -6.51 7.93
N VAL A 67 -1.18 -6.95 6.83
CA VAL A 67 0.25 -7.29 6.73
C VAL A 67 1.12 -6.07 6.51
N LEU A 68 0.74 -5.17 5.59
CA LEU A 68 1.55 -4.01 5.22
C LEU A 68 1.36 -2.81 6.13
N VAL A 69 0.17 -2.61 6.68
CA VAL A 69 -0.12 -1.42 7.48
C VAL A 69 -0.11 -1.75 8.97
N GLU A 70 -0.93 -2.70 9.39
CA GLU A 70 -1.12 -2.97 10.82
C GLU A 70 0.10 -3.65 11.43
N ALA A 71 0.57 -4.74 10.83
CA ALA A 71 1.72 -5.47 11.33
C ALA A 71 3.02 -4.66 11.20
N LEU A 72 3.19 -3.87 10.12
CA LEU A 72 4.32 -2.95 10.01
C LEU A 72 4.29 -1.87 11.09
N ALA A 73 3.13 -1.30 11.36
CA ALA A 73 2.97 -0.31 12.42
C ALA A 73 3.33 -0.90 13.79
N LEU A 74 2.84 -2.10 14.09
CA LEU A 74 3.19 -2.79 15.33
C LEU A 74 4.71 -3.00 15.44
N ASP A 75 5.36 -3.48 14.39
CA ASP A 75 6.82 -3.69 14.38
C ASP A 75 7.59 -2.40 14.61
N LEU A 76 7.18 -1.30 13.97
CA LEU A 76 7.85 0.00 14.09
C LEU A 76 7.82 0.56 15.52
N PHE A 77 6.74 0.30 16.27
CA PHE A 77 6.62 0.77 17.65
C PHE A 77 7.15 -0.23 18.67
N SER A 78 6.86 -1.53 18.51
CA SER A 78 7.31 -2.57 19.45
C SER A 78 8.84 -2.65 19.51
N HIS A 79 9.52 -2.42 18.37
CA HIS A 79 10.98 -2.43 18.31
C HIS A 79 11.58 -1.02 18.45
N GLU A 80 10.79 -0.03 18.88
CA GLU A 80 11.23 1.36 19.07
C GLU A 80 11.95 1.98 17.85
N ILE A 81 11.65 1.52 16.64
CA ILE A 81 12.23 2.06 15.40
C ILE A 81 11.73 3.49 15.17
N LEU A 82 10.43 3.70 15.40
CA LEU A 82 9.81 5.02 15.45
C LEU A 82 9.51 5.40 16.90
N LYS A 83 10.01 6.57 17.29
CA LYS A 83 9.84 7.18 18.61
C LYS A 83 9.17 8.55 18.47
N GLY A 84 8.76 9.15 19.58
CA GLY A 84 8.11 10.47 19.58
C GLY A 84 8.91 11.55 18.85
N GLU A 85 10.25 11.51 18.94
CA GLU A 85 11.16 12.43 18.25
C GLU A 85 11.09 12.39 16.71
N HIS A 86 10.55 11.29 16.13
CA HIS A 86 10.38 11.15 14.69
C HIS A 86 9.08 11.76 14.18
N PHE A 87 8.29 12.36 15.07
CA PHE A 87 7.02 12.98 14.73
C PHE A 87 7.07 14.50 14.94
N GLU A 88 6.46 15.23 14.05
CA GLU A 88 6.32 16.69 14.13
C GLU A 88 4.87 17.11 13.95
N PRO A 89 4.37 18.03 14.79
CA PRO A 89 3.05 18.63 14.58
C PRO A 89 3.11 19.60 13.39
N ARG A 90 2.19 19.46 12.45
CA ARG A 90 2.11 20.33 11.27
C ARG A 90 0.64 20.49 10.83
N ASN A 91 0.18 21.73 10.62
CA ASN A 91 -1.15 22.02 10.09
C ASN A 91 -2.31 21.30 10.82
N GLY A 92 -2.25 21.18 12.15
CA GLY A 92 -3.28 20.50 12.94
C GLY A 92 -3.22 18.96 12.93
N GLY A 93 -2.21 18.36 12.29
CA GLY A 93 -1.92 16.91 12.29
C GLY A 93 -0.53 16.61 12.83
N VAL A 94 -0.23 15.33 13.00
CA VAL A 94 1.09 14.83 13.39
C VAL A 94 1.67 14.03 12.24
N TYR A 95 2.86 14.40 11.78
CA TYR A 95 3.51 13.81 10.61
C TYR A 95 4.90 13.28 10.96
N LEU A 96 5.38 12.31 10.19
CA LEU A 96 6.75 11.87 10.29
C LEU A 96 7.71 12.94 9.75
N ASN A 97 8.72 13.27 10.51
CA ASN A 97 9.85 14.08 10.05
C ASN A 97 10.72 13.31 9.04
N ASN A 98 11.77 13.93 8.52
CA ASN A 98 12.61 13.31 7.48
C ASN A 98 13.27 12.01 7.93
N ASP A 99 13.74 11.93 9.17
CA ASP A 99 14.36 10.71 9.69
C ASP A 99 13.34 9.62 9.98
N GLY A 100 12.20 9.97 10.54
CA GLY A 100 11.08 9.05 10.71
C GLY A 100 10.62 8.46 9.38
N ARG A 101 10.53 9.28 8.32
CA ARG A 101 10.20 8.82 6.96
C ARG A 101 11.23 7.84 6.41
N LYS A 102 12.53 8.12 6.53
CA LYS A 102 13.59 7.21 6.08
C LYS A 102 13.51 5.86 6.79
N LYS A 103 13.32 5.86 8.12
CA LYS A 103 13.17 4.64 8.90
C LYS A 103 11.91 3.86 8.50
N PHE A 104 10.78 4.54 8.33
CA PHE A 104 9.54 3.94 7.87
C PHE A 104 9.71 3.27 6.51
N PHE A 105 10.24 3.98 5.51
CA PHE A 105 10.40 3.45 4.17
C PHE A 105 11.38 2.28 4.11
N LEU A 106 12.46 2.32 4.89
CA LEU A 106 13.39 1.20 4.97
C LEU A 106 12.70 -0.08 5.48
N GLN A 107 11.88 0.02 6.51
CA GLN A 107 11.14 -1.14 7.04
C GLN A 107 10.02 -1.59 6.10
N TYR A 108 9.36 -0.64 5.45
CA TYR A 108 8.36 -0.92 4.43
C TYR A 108 8.98 -1.72 3.26
N GLU A 109 10.10 -1.27 2.70
CA GLU A 109 10.78 -1.98 1.62
C GLU A 109 11.26 -3.37 2.04
N ARG A 110 11.84 -3.50 3.23
CA ARG A 110 12.23 -4.80 3.79
C ARG A 110 11.03 -5.75 3.90
N ARG A 111 9.88 -5.24 4.28
CA ARG A 111 8.67 -6.05 4.39
C ARG A 111 8.13 -6.45 3.02
N MET A 112 8.14 -5.54 2.05
CA MET A 112 7.74 -5.82 0.67
C MET A 112 8.59 -6.90 0.00
N GLU A 113 9.88 -6.96 0.32
CA GLU A 113 10.84 -7.93 -0.24
C GLU A 113 11.01 -9.19 0.61
N ARG A 114 10.40 -9.25 1.81
CA ARG A 114 10.48 -10.44 2.65
C ARG A 114 9.81 -11.62 1.96
N GLN A 115 10.56 -12.71 1.83
CA GLN A 115 10.04 -13.96 1.25
C GLN A 115 9.15 -14.72 2.25
N PHE A 116 8.06 -15.23 1.76
CA PHE A 116 7.18 -16.14 2.48
C PHE A 116 6.63 -17.23 1.54
N LEU A 117 6.14 -18.32 2.09
CA LEU A 117 5.45 -19.36 1.33
C LEU A 117 4.02 -18.91 1.11
N SER A 118 3.61 -18.75 -0.15
CA SER A 118 2.23 -18.45 -0.51
C SER A 118 1.48 -19.74 -0.82
N GLU A 119 0.37 -19.98 -0.16
CA GLU A 119 -0.47 -21.15 -0.41
C GLU A 119 -1.09 -21.09 -1.82
N CYS A 120 -1.54 -19.91 -2.24
CA CYS A 120 -2.15 -19.74 -3.57
C CYS A 120 -1.16 -20.02 -4.72
N VAL A 121 0.13 -19.75 -4.54
CA VAL A 121 1.15 -19.95 -5.59
C VAL A 121 1.93 -21.25 -5.39
N GLY A 122 1.89 -21.85 -4.20
CA GLY A 122 2.65 -23.04 -3.84
C GLY A 122 4.17 -22.85 -3.78
N ASN A 123 4.65 -21.60 -3.93
CA ASN A 123 6.06 -21.24 -4.00
C ASN A 123 6.40 -20.08 -3.06
N ARG A 124 7.71 -19.89 -2.82
CA ARG A 124 8.19 -18.69 -2.13
C ARG A 124 8.01 -17.47 -3.01
N THR A 125 7.45 -16.43 -2.43
CA THR A 125 7.15 -15.17 -3.08
C THR A 125 7.37 -13.99 -2.12
N THR A 126 7.19 -12.77 -2.61
CA THR A 126 7.26 -11.54 -1.81
C THR A 126 5.91 -10.82 -1.84
N LEU A 127 5.65 -9.94 -0.87
CA LEU A 127 4.43 -9.13 -0.88
C LEU A 127 4.32 -8.26 -2.13
N ARG A 128 5.46 -7.74 -2.62
CA ARG A 128 5.52 -6.97 -3.87
C ARG A 128 5.00 -7.79 -5.04
N ARG A 129 5.49 -9.03 -5.18
CA ARG A 129 5.08 -9.91 -6.27
C ARG A 129 3.63 -10.37 -6.15
N GLN A 130 3.14 -10.53 -4.93
CA GLN A 130 1.71 -10.83 -4.70
C GLN A 130 0.82 -9.65 -5.09
N LEU A 131 1.20 -8.42 -4.79
CA LEU A 131 0.46 -7.24 -5.21
C LEU A 131 0.42 -7.09 -6.74
N GLU A 132 1.53 -7.38 -7.42
CA GLU A 132 1.58 -7.44 -8.88
C GLU A 132 0.64 -8.52 -9.42
N ASN A 133 0.71 -9.75 -8.86
CA ASN A 133 -0.16 -10.86 -9.25
C ASN A 133 -1.64 -10.52 -9.09
N GLN A 134 -2.03 -9.85 -7.99
CA GLN A 134 -3.42 -9.41 -7.80
C GLN A 134 -3.87 -8.44 -8.91
N SER A 135 -2.99 -7.58 -9.41
CA SER A 135 -3.30 -6.71 -10.55
C SER A 135 -3.53 -7.50 -11.84
N VAL A 136 -2.71 -8.55 -12.08
CA VAL A 136 -2.87 -9.47 -13.23
C VAL A 136 -4.18 -10.26 -13.12
N MET A 137 -4.45 -10.82 -11.94
CA MET A 137 -5.67 -11.60 -11.69
C MET A 137 -6.91 -10.72 -11.81
N PHE A 138 -6.88 -9.49 -11.32
CA PHE A 138 -7.96 -8.54 -11.47
C PHE A 138 -8.25 -8.25 -12.95
N LYS A 139 -7.21 -8.04 -13.77
CA LYS A 139 -7.38 -7.88 -15.22
C LYS A 139 -8.05 -9.09 -15.86
N ALA A 140 -7.60 -10.31 -15.51
CA ALA A 140 -8.20 -11.54 -16.04
C ALA A 140 -9.65 -11.71 -15.57
N ALA A 141 -10.00 -11.21 -14.41
CA ALA A 141 -11.35 -11.27 -13.85
C ALA A 141 -12.35 -10.34 -14.56
N LEU A 142 -11.89 -9.34 -15.31
CA LEU A 142 -12.77 -8.51 -16.14
C LEU A 142 -13.44 -9.33 -17.24
N ASP A 143 -12.78 -10.39 -17.73
CA ASP A 143 -13.32 -11.31 -18.71
C ASP A 143 -14.06 -12.49 -18.04
N ASP A 144 -13.57 -12.96 -16.89
CA ASP A 144 -14.11 -14.12 -16.18
C ASP A 144 -13.85 -13.97 -14.66
N LEU A 145 -14.90 -13.65 -13.92
CA LEU A 145 -14.85 -13.40 -12.47
C LEU A 145 -14.30 -14.59 -11.67
N THR A 146 -14.37 -15.82 -12.18
CA THR A 146 -13.84 -17.01 -11.49
C THR A 146 -12.32 -17.02 -11.40
N ARG A 147 -11.65 -16.15 -12.15
CA ARG A 147 -10.19 -16.03 -12.16
C ARG A 147 -9.61 -15.12 -11.06
N PHE A 148 -10.44 -14.47 -10.28
CA PHE A 148 -9.98 -13.65 -9.18
C PHE A 148 -9.99 -14.42 -7.87
N GLU A 149 -8.81 -14.60 -7.32
CA GLU A 149 -8.59 -15.15 -5.98
C GLU A 149 -7.90 -14.09 -5.12
N PRO A 150 -8.59 -13.54 -4.11
CA PRO A 150 -8.02 -12.50 -3.28
C PRO A 150 -6.83 -13.04 -2.46
N PHE A 151 -5.82 -12.19 -2.28
CA PHE A 151 -4.69 -12.53 -1.43
C PHE A 151 -5.16 -12.75 0.01
N LEU A 152 -4.88 -13.92 0.56
CA LEU A 152 -5.07 -14.25 1.96
C LEU A 152 -3.71 -14.65 2.54
N MET A 153 -3.37 -14.09 3.68
CA MET A 153 -2.19 -14.46 4.46
C MET A 153 -2.67 -15.03 5.78
N ASN A 154 -2.45 -16.32 5.98
CA ASN A 154 -2.71 -17.04 7.23
C ASN A 154 -1.55 -16.84 8.21
#